data_499b8dcccde4e47a51a94f809bb0db16
#
_entry.id   499b8dcccde4e47a51a94f809bb0db16
#
_cell.length_a   1.000
_cell.length_b   1.000
_cell.length_c   1.000
_cell.angle_alpha   90.00
_cell.angle_beta   90.00
_cell.angle_gamma   90.00
#
_symmetry.space_group_name_H-M   'P 1'
#
loop_
_entity.id
_entity.type
_entity.pdbx_description
1 polymer ?
#
loop_
_entity_poly.entity_id
_entity_poly.type
_entity_poly.pdbx_seq_one_letter_code
_entity_poly.pdbx_strand_id
1 'polypeptide(L)'
;MKIKYLIFVRSLSFLLLFYSSSLVFGEESGIKKELWQNGKKRLEEHFKSGKLDGLSTYFYENGVKMLDVYYKQGKKNGLKTHWYPNEKTWYKGYYKFGIKDGPWTEWYFNEQVKFKGNFKDGKRDGAFNSWYKNGKKRLEGHYKNGKKDGLFSSWYNNGNKSLRENYTDEKKDGFSISWHENGNKSLKENYKDGKKDGVSTSWYKSGTKWYQRHYKNGKKNGLDTEWYDNGKKWYELTFKDGKKNGLDTEWYLNGAIRIEENYKNGVKNGPSTSWSKDGKKIN
;
A
#
# COMPACT_ATOMS: atom_id res chain seq x y z
N MET A 1 47.91 14.16 -76.18
CA MET A 1 48.06 15.11 -75.08
C MET A 1 46.73 15.30 -74.39
N LYS A 2 46.47 14.58 -73.28
CA LYS A 2 45.18 14.58 -72.57
C LYS A 2 45.32 15.37 -71.31
N ILE A 3 44.63 16.48 -71.19
CA ILE A 3 44.53 17.34 -70.01
C ILE A 3 43.45 16.77 -69.15
N LYS A 4 43.79 16.31 -67.91
CA LYS A 4 42.83 15.90 -66.87
C LYS A 4 42.42 17.10 -66.06
N TYR A 5 41.15 17.46 -66.08
CA TYR A 5 40.58 18.42 -65.17
C TYR A 5 40.35 17.75 -63.79
N LEU A 6 41.00 18.30 -62.74
CA LEU A 6 40.77 17.89 -61.35
C LEU A 6 39.65 18.75 -60.79
N ILE A 7 38.50 18.16 -60.54
CA ILE A 7 37.36 18.84 -59.90
C ILE A 7 37.62 18.76 -58.39
N PHE A 8 37.89 19.93 -57.76
CA PHE A 8 37.92 20.04 -56.30
C PHE A 8 36.48 20.15 -55.80
N VAL A 9 35.97 19.05 -55.25
CA VAL A 9 34.77 19.09 -54.46
C VAL A 9 35.14 19.56 -53.04
N ARG A 10 34.82 20.81 -52.71
CA ARG A 10 34.87 21.28 -51.33
C ARG A 10 33.73 20.63 -50.55
N SER A 11 34.03 19.58 -49.82
CA SER A 11 33.16 19.07 -48.78
C SER A 11 33.19 20.05 -47.60
N LEU A 12 32.08 20.72 -47.38
CA LEU A 12 31.85 21.55 -46.19
C LEU A 12 31.65 20.58 -45.02
N SER A 13 32.71 20.22 -44.32
CA SER A 13 32.67 19.49 -43.09
C SER A 13 32.06 20.39 -42.02
N PHE A 14 30.79 20.21 -41.71
CA PHE A 14 30.21 20.72 -40.48
C PHE A 14 30.95 20.02 -39.31
N LEU A 15 31.90 20.77 -38.74
CA LEU A 15 32.51 20.36 -37.47
C LEU A 15 31.47 20.55 -36.39
N LEU A 16 30.69 19.49 -36.11
CA LEU A 16 29.95 19.34 -34.87
C LEU A 16 30.97 19.27 -33.74
N LEU A 17 31.28 20.44 -33.15
CA LEU A 17 31.97 20.52 -31.88
C LEU A 17 31.05 19.88 -30.82
N PHE A 18 31.12 18.56 -30.70
CA PHE A 18 30.79 17.89 -29.49
C PHE A 18 31.77 18.37 -28.43
N TYR A 19 31.39 19.31 -27.61
CA TYR A 19 32.02 19.48 -26.32
C TYR A 19 31.75 18.24 -25.47
N SER A 20 32.38 17.14 -25.82
CA SER A 20 32.65 16.09 -24.87
C SER A 20 33.66 16.66 -23.89
N SER A 21 33.19 17.02 -22.68
CA SER A 21 34.12 17.19 -21.58
C SER A 21 34.83 15.84 -21.41
N SER A 22 35.98 15.69 -22.10
CA SER A 22 36.89 14.56 -21.89
C SER A 22 37.35 14.63 -20.44
N LEU A 23 36.76 13.77 -19.61
CA LEU A 23 37.39 13.38 -18.38
C LEU A 23 38.75 12.77 -18.73
N VAL A 24 39.81 13.47 -18.44
CA VAL A 24 41.16 12.89 -18.35
C VAL A 24 41.07 11.93 -17.17
N PHE A 25 40.93 10.66 -17.47
CA PHE A 25 41.08 9.57 -16.49
C PHE A 25 42.56 9.42 -16.16
N GLY A 26 43.08 10.33 -15.38
CA GLY A 26 44.34 10.20 -14.64
C GLY A 26 43.94 10.33 -13.19
N GLU A 27 44.13 9.25 -12.45
CA GLU A 27 44.13 9.22 -10.99
C GLU A 27 43.50 10.43 -10.33
N GLU A 28 42.36 10.26 -9.60
CA GLU A 28 42.05 11.17 -8.52
C GLU A 28 40.73 11.91 -8.53
N SER A 29 40.62 12.70 -7.58
CA SER A 29 39.49 13.48 -7.15
C SER A 29 39.17 14.59 -8.15
N GLY A 30 37.94 14.70 -8.59
CA GLY A 30 37.54 15.72 -9.55
C GLY A 30 36.03 16.01 -9.49
N ILE A 31 35.65 17.12 -10.12
CA ILE A 31 34.24 17.51 -10.27
C ILE A 31 33.91 17.40 -11.76
N LYS A 32 32.92 16.54 -12.09
CA LYS A 32 32.33 16.49 -13.42
C LYS A 32 31.16 17.47 -13.48
N LYS A 33 31.12 18.33 -14.52
CA LYS A 33 30.00 19.23 -14.79
C LYS A 33 29.51 19.02 -16.21
N GLU A 34 28.19 18.96 -16.38
CA GLU A 34 27.53 18.93 -17.68
C GLU A 34 26.50 20.06 -17.76
N LEU A 35 26.30 20.56 -18.97
CA LEU A 35 25.32 21.59 -19.27
C LEU A 35 24.23 21.05 -20.16
N TRP A 36 23.03 21.58 -20.05
CA TRP A 36 21.96 21.45 -21.02
C TRP A 36 22.30 22.22 -22.29
N GLN A 37 21.62 21.98 -23.39
CA GLN A 37 21.80 22.71 -24.65
C GLN A 37 21.59 24.23 -24.51
N ASN A 38 20.79 24.65 -23.53
CA ASN A 38 20.56 26.06 -23.22
C ASN A 38 21.64 26.71 -22.33
N GLY A 39 22.76 26.00 -22.08
CA GLY A 39 23.89 26.48 -21.29
C GLY A 39 23.71 26.37 -19.76
N LYS A 40 22.55 26.02 -19.26
CA LYS A 40 22.33 25.83 -17.82
C LYS A 40 22.93 24.50 -17.33
N LYS A 41 23.32 24.46 -16.05
CA LYS A 41 23.82 23.21 -15.42
C LYS A 41 22.82 22.09 -15.58
N ARG A 42 23.32 20.92 -15.98
CA ARG A 42 22.59 19.65 -16.03
C ARG A 42 22.93 18.78 -14.84
N LEU A 43 24.23 18.66 -14.52
CA LEU A 43 24.74 17.93 -13.38
C LEU A 43 26.04 18.48 -12.85
N GLU A 44 26.32 18.19 -11.59
CA GLU A 44 27.60 18.39 -10.93
C GLU A 44 27.85 17.19 -10.02
N GLU A 45 28.92 16.42 -10.30
CA GLU A 45 29.24 15.18 -9.63
C GLU A 45 30.64 15.19 -9.08
N HIS A 46 30.84 14.75 -7.85
CA HIS A 46 32.14 14.68 -7.19
C HIS A 46 32.69 13.25 -7.24
N PHE A 47 33.94 13.12 -7.64
CA PHE A 47 34.66 11.86 -7.76
C PHE A 47 35.90 11.82 -6.87
N LYS A 48 36.18 10.60 -6.35
CA LYS A 48 37.40 10.27 -5.65
C LYS A 48 37.85 8.88 -6.11
N SER A 49 39.10 8.78 -6.58
CA SER A 49 39.66 7.52 -7.13
C SER A 49 38.72 6.84 -8.15
N GLY A 50 38.23 7.65 -9.13
CA GLY A 50 37.33 7.19 -10.20
C GLY A 50 35.90 6.81 -9.78
N LYS A 51 35.53 6.99 -8.51
CA LYS A 51 34.21 6.66 -8.00
C LYS A 51 33.48 7.91 -7.50
N LEU A 52 32.15 7.94 -7.64
CA LEU A 52 31.34 8.99 -7.01
C LEU A 52 31.63 9.03 -5.50
N ASP A 53 32.06 10.19 -5.01
CA ASP A 53 32.36 10.42 -3.59
C ASP A 53 32.08 11.89 -3.25
N GLY A 54 31.09 12.16 -2.43
CA GLY A 54 30.58 13.48 -2.14
C GLY A 54 29.17 13.72 -2.68
N LEU A 55 28.79 15.00 -2.79
CA LEU A 55 27.49 15.43 -3.28
C LEU A 55 27.43 15.35 -4.81
N SER A 56 26.39 14.70 -5.34
CA SER A 56 26.00 14.82 -6.75
C SER A 56 24.70 15.60 -6.84
N THR A 57 24.69 16.65 -7.65
CA THR A 57 23.54 17.53 -7.88
C THR A 57 23.12 17.45 -9.33
N TYR A 58 21.84 17.24 -9.57
CA TYR A 58 21.22 17.22 -10.90
C TYR A 58 20.19 18.34 -11.00
N PHE A 59 20.04 18.90 -12.19
CA PHE A 59 19.19 20.05 -12.44
C PHE A 59 18.20 19.76 -13.57
N TYR A 60 17.02 20.33 -13.47
CA TYR A 60 16.09 20.44 -14.59
C TYR A 60 16.61 21.38 -15.67
N GLU A 61 16.09 21.31 -16.86
CA GLU A 61 16.48 22.16 -17.99
C GLU A 61 16.20 23.66 -17.73
N ASN A 62 15.21 23.97 -16.85
CA ASN A 62 14.96 25.34 -16.40
C ASN A 62 16.02 25.86 -15.40
N GLY A 63 17.00 25.04 -14.98
CA GLY A 63 18.07 25.36 -14.06
C GLY A 63 17.75 25.14 -12.57
N VAL A 64 16.52 24.72 -12.26
CA VAL A 64 16.12 24.36 -10.89
C VAL A 64 16.75 23.05 -10.48
N LYS A 65 17.17 22.93 -9.24
CA LYS A 65 17.63 21.65 -8.68
C LYS A 65 16.56 20.57 -8.80
N MET A 66 16.95 19.44 -9.36
CA MET A 66 16.11 18.23 -9.46
C MET A 66 16.42 17.26 -8.32
N LEU A 67 17.72 17.01 -8.07
CA LEU A 67 18.15 15.95 -7.17
C LEU A 67 19.49 16.30 -6.54
N ASP A 68 19.60 16.20 -5.23
CA ASP A 68 20.85 16.09 -4.47
C ASP A 68 20.98 14.68 -3.92
N VAL A 69 22.13 14.04 -4.06
CA VAL A 69 22.41 12.74 -3.50
C VAL A 69 23.86 12.62 -3.06
N TYR A 70 24.08 12.18 -1.84
CA TYR A 70 25.43 11.94 -1.33
C TYR A 70 25.90 10.53 -1.66
N TYR A 71 27.13 10.42 -2.14
CA TYR A 71 27.81 9.17 -2.44
C TYR A 71 29.08 9.01 -1.58
N LYS A 72 29.42 7.75 -1.33
CA LYS A 72 30.70 7.32 -0.77
C LYS A 72 31.15 6.07 -1.49
N GLN A 73 32.34 6.14 -2.12
CA GLN A 73 32.91 5.03 -2.91
C GLN A 73 31.93 4.44 -3.94
N GLY A 74 31.19 5.30 -4.67
CA GLY A 74 30.23 4.92 -5.70
C GLY A 74 28.86 4.47 -5.18
N LYS A 75 28.66 4.36 -3.86
CA LYS A 75 27.38 3.97 -3.26
C LYS A 75 26.70 5.16 -2.62
N LYS A 76 25.36 5.25 -2.76
CA LYS A 76 24.57 6.28 -2.05
C LYS A 76 24.81 6.16 -0.56
N ASN A 77 25.21 7.26 0.09
CA ASN A 77 25.54 7.27 1.51
C ASN A 77 25.29 8.66 2.11
N GLY A 78 24.20 8.81 2.82
CA GLY A 78 23.73 10.08 3.35
C GLY A 78 22.37 10.49 2.81
N LEU A 79 22.08 11.78 2.88
CA LEU A 79 20.80 12.36 2.48
C LEU A 79 20.65 12.32 0.95
N LYS A 80 19.44 11.96 0.50
CA LYS A 80 18.96 12.14 -0.86
C LYS A 80 17.73 13.04 -0.81
N THR A 81 17.74 14.15 -1.57
CA THR A 81 16.61 15.06 -1.71
C THR A 81 16.25 15.21 -3.18
N HIS A 82 14.98 15.07 -3.49
CA HIS A 82 14.45 15.31 -4.83
C HIS A 82 13.39 16.41 -4.79
N TRP A 83 13.42 17.29 -5.76
CA TRP A 83 12.50 18.42 -5.88
C TRP A 83 11.64 18.31 -7.13
N TYR A 84 10.49 18.90 -7.08
CA TYR A 84 9.68 19.19 -8.26
C TYR A 84 10.27 20.36 -9.08
N PRO A 85 9.87 20.53 -10.35
CA PRO A 85 10.34 21.67 -11.17
C PRO A 85 9.97 23.05 -10.62
N ASN A 86 9.07 23.14 -9.66
CA ASN A 86 8.67 24.36 -8.94
C ASN A 86 9.44 24.57 -7.61
N GLU A 87 10.59 23.92 -7.45
CA GLU A 87 11.49 23.98 -6.28
C GLU A 87 10.95 23.35 -4.99
N LYS A 88 9.69 22.89 -4.99
CA LYS A 88 9.12 22.21 -3.83
C LYS A 88 9.69 20.81 -3.67
N THR A 89 9.92 20.41 -2.44
CA THR A 89 10.48 19.09 -2.16
C THR A 89 9.47 18.00 -2.57
N TRP A 90 9.94 17.02 -3.34
CA TRP A 90 9.18 15.82 -3.65
C TRP A 90 9.41 14.73 -2.60
N TYR A 91 10.69 14.40 -2.32
CA TYR A 91 11.02 13.50 -1.20
C TYR A 91 12.40 13.79 -0.62
N LYS A 92 12.56 13.40 0.65
CA LYS A 92 13.84 13.33 1.38
C LYS A 92 13.98 11.96 2.03
N GLY A 93 15.19 11.38 1.98
CA GLY A 93 15.46 10.11 2.65
C GLY A 93 16.94 9.81 2.74
N TYR A 94 17.28 8.91 3.64
CA TYR A 94 18.65 8.56 3.92
C TYR A 94 19.02 7.20 3.34
N TYR A 95 20.27 7.10 2.92
CA TYR A 95 20.91 5.89 2.43
C TYR A 95 22.19 5.60 3.21
N LYS A 96 22.47 4.31 3.40
CA LYS A 96 23.72 3.80 3.94
C LYS A 96 24.23 2.70 3.01
N PHE A 97 25.41 2.91 2.40
CA PHE A 97 26.00 1.98 1.42
C PHE A 97 25.07 1.50 0.30
N GLY A 98 24.24 2.39 -0.23
CA GLY A 98 23.32 2.13 -1.36
C GLY A 98 21.93 1.65 -0.94
N ILE A 99 21.71 1.37 0.34
CA ILE A 99 20.46 0.83 0.90
C ILE A 99 19.74 1.96 1.67
N LYS A 100 18.40 2.01 1.60
CA LYS A 100 17.60 2.96 2.42
C LYS A 100 17.83 2.67 3.89
N ASP A 101 18.27 3.68 4.66
CA ASP A 101 18.54 3.55 6.09
C ASP A 101 18.30 4.90 6.77
N GLY A 102 17.27 5.00 7.61
CA GLY A 102 16.86 6.22 8.29
C GLY A 102 15.49 6.76 7.84
N PRO A 103 15.17 7.99 8.25
CA PRO A 103 13.88 8.61 7.96
C PRO A 103 13.69 8.88 6.48
N TRP A 104 12.42 8.73 6.04
CA TRP A 104 11.97 8.99 4.68
C TRP A 104 10.67 9.78 4.72
N THR A 105 10.61 10.89 3.98
CA THR A 105 9.41 11.71 3.84
C THR A 105 9.17 12.02 2.37
N GLU A 106 7.93 11.89 1.92
CA GLU A 106 7.47 12.28 0.59
C GLU A 106 6.37 13.33 0.72
N TRP A 107 6.30 14.26 -0.25
CA TRP A 107 5.29 15.29 -0.33
C TRP A 107 4.54 15.23 -1.66
N TYR A 108 3.33 15.67 -1.65
CA TYR A 108 2.59 15.99 -2.86
C TYR A 108 3.07 17.31 -3.45
N PHE A 109 2.72 17.57 -4.70
CA PHE A 109 3.05 18.82 -5.39
C PHE A 109 2.49 20.08 -4.68
N ASN A 110 1.42 19.96 -3.90
CA ASN A 110 0.85 21.01 -3.07
C ASN A 110 1.49 21.13 -1.67
N GLU A 111 2.67 20.53 -1.46
CA GLU A 111 3.47 20.54 -0.22
C GLU A 111 2.85 19.77 0.97
N GLN A 112 1.66 19.21 0.81
CA GLN A 112 1.11 18.32 1.82
C GLN A 112 1.98 17.05 1.93
N VAL A 113 2.26 16.62 3.15
CA VAL A 113 2.97 15.35 3.38
C VAL A 113 2.12 14.22 2.79
N LYS A 114 2.75 13.40 1.92
CA LYS A 114 2.14 12.20 1.33
C LYS A 114 2.46 10.97 2.15
N PHE A 115 3.70 10.90 2.63
CA PHE A 115 4.23 9.76 3.34
C PHE A 115 5.33 10.16 4.32
N LYS A 116 5.38 9.53 5.50
CA LYS A 116 6.46 9.62 6.47
C LYS A 116 6.69 8.25 7.11
N GLY A 117 7.93 7.79 7.11
CA GLY A 117 8.30 6.52 7.72
C GLY A 117 9.80 6.41 7.94
N ASN A 118 10.22 5.28 8.46
CA ASN A 118 11.60 4.96 8.69
C ASN A 118 11.99 3.66 7.98
N PHE A 119 13.25 3.57 7.55
CA PHE A 119 13.84 2.38 6.97
C PHE A 119 15.09 1.99 7.76
N LYS A 120 15.31 0.69 7.89
CA LYS A 120 16.52 0.09 8.43
C LYS A 120 16.93 -1.06 7.52
N ASP A 121 18.17 -1.05 7.04
CA ASP A 121 18.70 -2.06 6.12
C ASP A 121 17.76 -2.34 4.92
N GLY A 122 17.19 -1.27 4.33
CA GLY A 122 16.28 -1.33 3.18
C GLY A 122 14.83 -1.71 3.49
N LYS A 123 14.54 -2.13 4.71
CA LYS A 123 13.20 -2.55 5.14
C LYS A 123 12.52 -1.44 5.93
N ARG A 124 11.18 -1.38 5.86
CA ARG A 124 10.42 -0.48 6.74
C ARG A 124 10.63 -0.89 8.19
N ASP A 125 10.92 0.08 9.06
CA ASP A 125 11.13 -0.18 10.48
C ASP A 125 10.66 1.02 11.31
N GLY A 126 9.78 0.80 12.27
CA GLY A 126 9.15 1.85 13.06
C GLY A 126 7.83 2.36 12.48
N ALA A 127 7.43 3.56 12.88
CA ALA A 127 6.17 4.19 12.49
C ALA A 127 6.11 4.49 11.00
N PHE A 128 4.93 4.29 10.43
CA PHE A 128 4.61 4.51 9.03
C PHE A 128 3.29 5.27 8.94
N ASN A 129 3.31 6.45 8.32
CA ASN A 129 2.15 7.31 8.18
C ASN A 129 2.01 7.77 6.73
N SER A 130 0.79 7.84 6.24
CA SER A 130 0.49 8.45 4.95
C SER A 130 -0.78 9.28 4.99
N TRP A 131 -0.88 10.25 4.07
CA TRP A 131 -1.97 11.20 3.99
C TRP A 131 -2.49 11.29 2.58
N TYR A 132 -3.71 11.70 2.42
CA TYR A 132 -4.31 12.09 1.16
C TYR A 132 -3.84 13.49 0.74
N LYS A 133 -4.03 13.84 -0.52
CA LYS A 133 -3.67 15.17 -1.07
C LYS A 133 -4.40 16.33 -0.38
N ASN A 134 -5.55 16.06 0.25
CA ASN A 134 -6.29 17.04 1.05
C ASN A 134 -5.78 17.16 2.50
N GLY A 135 -4.65 16.52 2.85
CA GLY A 135 -4.03 16.55 4.17
C GLY A 135 -4.65 15.60 5.19
N LYS A 136 -5.79 14.97 4.91
CA LYS A 136 -6.39 13.99 5.82
C LYS A 136 -5.54 12.72 5.88
N LYS A 137 -5.48 12.11 7.06
CA LYS A 137 -4.77 10.85 7.28
C LYS A 137 -5.35 9.76 6.38
N ARG A 138 -4.48 8.95 5.76
CA ARG A 138 -4.83 7.82 4.91
C ARG A 138 -4.52 6.49 5.57
N LEU A 139 -3.33 6.38 6.19
CA LEU A 139 -2.86 5.17 6.85
C LEU A 139 -1.87 5.52 7.93
N GLU A 140 -1.94 4.79 9.06
CA GLU A 140 -0.90 4.72 10.06
C GLU A 140 -0.67 3.27 10.49
N GLY A 141 0.55 2.95 10.89
CA GLY A 141 0.92 1.64 11.40
C GLY A 141 2.36 1.59 11.82
N HIS A 142 2.78 0.43 12.25
CA HIS A 142 4.14 0.16 12.69
C HIS A 142 4.69 -1.05 11.93
N TYR A 143 5.96 -0.97 11.53
CA TYR A 143 6.70 -2.07 10.92
C TYR A 143 7.90 -2.44 11.79
N LYS A 144 8.20 -3.73 11.82
CA LYS A 144 9.41 -4.28 12.43
C LYS A 144 10.08 -5.18 11.42
N ASN A 145 11.32 -4.85 11.04
CA ASN A 145 12.07 -5.59 10.01
C ASN A 145 11.31 -5.81 8.69
N GLY A 146 10.52 -4.84 8.25
CA GLY A 146 9.73 -4.90 7.01
C GLY A 146 8.36 -5.55 7.12
N LYS A 147 8.02 -6.15 8.27
CA LYS A 147 6.74 -6.80 8.55
C LYS A 147 5.82 -5.88 9.35
N LYS A 148 4.52 -5.96 9.10
CA LYS A 148 3.53 -5.28 9.93
C LYS A 148 3.58 -5.84 11.34
N ASP A 149 3.65 -4.95 12.35
CA ASP A 149 3.71 -5.32 13.76
C ASP A 149 2.96 -4.25 14.58
N GLY A 150 1.96 -4.65 15.37
CA GLY A 150 1.09 -3.76 16.12
C GLY A 150 -0.12 -3.27 15.33
N LEU A 151 -0.64 -2.11 15.73
CA LEU A 151 -1.88 -1.55 15.22
C LEU A 151 -1.69 -0.87 13.87
N PHE A 152 -2.57 -1.21 12.91
CA PHE A 152 -2.75 -0.53 11.63
C PHE A 152 -4.12 0.10 11.56
N SER A 153 -4.17 1.35 11.12
CA SER A 153 -5.41 2.08 10.90
C SER A 153 -5.39 2.76 9.54
N SER A 154 -6.52 2.77 8.85
CA SER A 154 -6.70 3.53 7.63
C SER A 154 -8.01 4.30 7.62
N TRP A 155 -8.08 5.29 6.75
CA TRP A 155 -9.21 6.23 6.64
C TRP A 155 -9.59 6.40 5.18
N TYR A 156 -10.82 6.70 4.94
CA TYR A 156 -11.35 7.18 3.66
C TYR A 156 -10.91 8.63 3.40
N ASN A 157 -11.02 9.06 2.17
CA ASN A 157 -10.65 10.43 1.78
C ASN A 157 -11.56 11.51 2.45
N ASN A 158 -12.78 11.14 2.85
CA ASN A 158 -13.66 12.02 3.64
C ASN A 158 -13.19 12.17 5.10
N GLY A 159 -12.24 11.33 5.56
CA GLY A 159 -11.67 11.33 6.92
C GLY A 159 -12.32 10.32 7.87
N ASN A 160 -13.37 9.61 7.47
CA ASN A 160 -13.93 8.53 8.25
C ASN A 160 -12.96 7.34 8.29
N LYS A 161 -12.94 6.60 9.40
CA LYS A 161 -12.17 5.36 9.50
C LYS A 161 -12.65 4.37 8.44
N SER A 162 -11.71 3.65 7.81
CA SER A 162 -12.00 2.56 6.89
C SER A 162 -11.61 1.20 7.46
N LEU A 163 -10.48 1.14 8.20
CA LEU A 163 -9.96 -0.10 8.74
C LEU A 163 -9.17 0.14 10.02
N ARG A 164 -9.22 -0.84 10.94
CA ARG A 164 -8.36 -0.93 12.11
C ARG A 164 -8.07 -2.40 12.41
N GLU A 165 -6.80 -2.78 12.35
CA GLU A 165 -6.35 -4.17 12.49
C GLU A 165 -5.13 -4.25 13.40
N ASN A 166 -5.00 -5.36 14.08
CA ASN A 166 -3.79 -5.66 14.85
C ASN A 166 -3.00 -6.77 14.19
N TYR A 167 -1.67 -6.62 14.18
CA TYR A 167 -0.72 -7.54 13.57
C TYR A 167 0.38 -7.93 14.54
N THR A 168 0.81 -9.17 14.47
CA THR A 168 2.03 -9.68 15.08
C THR A 168 2.80 -10.40 14.00
N ASP A 169 4.02 -9.93 13.68
CA ASP A 169 4.91 -10.51 12.68
C ASP A 169 4.19 -10.80 11.33
N GLU A 170 3.47 -9.79 10.77
CA GLU A 170 2.70 -9.82 9.51
C GLU A 170 1.39 -10.62 9.56
N LYS A 171 1.13 -11.36 10.63
CA LYS A 171 -0.13 -12.09 10.80
C LYS A 171 -1.13 -11.23 11.58
N LYS A 172 -2.41 -11.27 11.16
CA LYS A 172 -3.47 -10.67 11.96
C LYS A 172 -3.54 -11.39 13.30
N ASP A 173 -3.49 -10.63 14.39
CA ASP A 173 -3.59 -11.16 15.74
C ASP A 173 -4.34 -10.16 16.63
N GLY A 174 -5.49 -10.57 17.16
CA GLY A 174 -6.44 -9.69 17.81
C GLY A 174 -7.57 -9.25 16.88
N PHE A 175 -8.05 -8.02 17.05
CA PHE A 175 -9.22 -7.52 16.33
C PHE A 175 -8.90 -7.00 14.93
N SER A 176 -9.89 -7.14 14.04
CA SER A 176 -9.99 -6.45 12.75
C SER A 176 -11.36 -5.79 12.66
N ILE A 177 -11.42 -4.48 12.44
CA ILE A 177 -12.65 -3.71 12.33
C ILE A 177 -12.57 -2.88 11.05
N SER A 178 -13.60 -2.99 10.21
CA SER A 178 -13.77 -2.10 9.06
C SER A 178 -15.07 -1.31 9.15
N TRP A 179 -15.12 -0.23 8.40
CA TRP A 179 -16.25 0.69 8.35
C TRP A 179 -16.64 0.95 6.89
N HIS A 180 -17.89 1.22 6.68
CA HIS A 180 -18.38 1.83 5.45
C HIS A 180 -17.96 3.30 5.37
N GLU A 181 -17.95 3.87 4.18
CA GLU A 181 -17.54 5.26 3.98
C GLU A 181 -18.46 6.28 4.70
N ASN A 182 -19.71 5.91 5.01
CA ASN A 182 -20.63 6.72 5.82
C ASN A 182 -20.31 6.70 7.33
N GLY A 183 -19.29 5.91 7.76
CA GLY A 183 -18.85 5.81 9.15
C GLY A 183 -19.47 4.67 9.96
N ASN A 184 -20.50 3.99 9.46
CA ASN A 184 -21.06 2.81 10.10
C ASN A 184 -20.08 1.63 10.01
N LYS A 185 -20.03 0.79 11.03
CA LYS A 185 -19.23 -0.45 10.97
C LYS A 185 -19.71 -1.32 9.80
N SER A 186 -18.77 -1.95 9.08
CA SER A 186 -19.06 -2.93 8.04
C SER A 186 -18.71 -4.35 8.47
N LEU A 187 -17.60 -4.51 9.24
CA LEU A 187 -17.16 -5.81 9.69
C LEU A 187 -16.37 -5.67 11.01
N LYS A 188 -16.55 -6.64 11.92
CA LYS A 188 -15.72 -6.84 13.10
C LYS A 188 -15.38 -8.31 13.23
N GLU A 189 -14.10 -8.63 13.33
CA GLU A 189 -13.58 -9.99 13.43
C GLU A 189 -12.49 -10.05 14.51
N ASN A 190 -12.25 -11.26 15.00
CA ASN A 190 -11.10 -11.55 15.84
C ASN A 190 -10.23 -12.61 15.15
N TYR A 191 -8.92 -12.45 15.32
CA TYR A 191 -7.90 -13.30 14.73
C TYR A 191 -6.92 -13.77 15.81
N LYS A 192 -6.40 -14.98 15.63
CA LYS A 192 -5.29 -15.54 16.38
C LYS A 192 -4.35 -16.20 15.39
N ASP A 193 -3.08 -15.79 15.37
CA ASP A 193 -2.06 -16.32 14.45
C ASP A 193 -2.50 -16.32 12.96
N GLY A 194 -3.21 -15.27 12.53
CA GLY A 194 -3.71 -15.11 11.16
C GLY A 194 -5.00 -15.88 10.83
N LYS A 195 -5.55 -16.65 11.77
CA LYS A 195 -6.80 -17.40 11.60
C LYS A 195 -7.93 -16.71 12.35
N LYS A 196 -9.16 -16.72 11.77
CA LYS A 196 -10.35 -16.24 12.50
C LYS A 196 -10.56 -17.09 13.75
N ASP A 197 -10.69 -16.40 14.89
CA ASP A 197 -10.95 -17.04 16.19
C ASP A 197 -11.84 -16.12 17.04
N GLY A 198 -13.04 -16.58 17.37
CA GLY A 198 -14.08 -15.81 18.04
C GLY A 198 -15.19 -15.35 17.10
N VAL A 199 -15.87 -14.26 17.45
CA VAL A 199 -17.06 -13.76 16.76
C VAL A 199 -16.66 -12.88 15.56
N SER A 200 -17.29 -13.15 14.39
CA SER A 200 -17.29 -12.30 13.21
C SER A 200 -18.68 -11.70 13.05
N THR A 201 -18.78 -10.36 13.03
CA THR A 201 -20.04 -9.64 12.84
C THR A 201 -19.91 -8.69 11.68
N SER A 202 -20.86 -8.72 10.75
CA SER A 202 -20.96 -7.76 9.64
C SER A 202 -22.24 -6.96 9.72
N TRP A 203 -22.23 -5.78 9.11
CA TRP A 203 -23.34 -4.84 9.08
C TRP A 203 -23.57 -4.31 7.67
N TYR A 204 -24.81 -4.07 7.33
CA TYR A 204 -25.22 -3.31 6.16
C TYR A 204 -24.78 -1.84 6.28
N LYS A 205 -24.82 -1.08 5.19
CA LYS A 205 -24.56 0.36 5.22
C LYS A 205 -25.56 1.14 6.09
N SER A 206 -26.77 0.62 6.27
CA SER A 206 -27.77 1.15 7.20
C SER A 206 -27.31 1.12 8.67
N GLY A 207 -26.39 0.21 9.01
CA GLY A 207 -25.96 -0.09 10.38
C GLY A 207 -26.68 -1.29 10.99
N THR A 208 -27.66 -1.88 10.31
CA THR A 208 -28.31 -3.13 10.69
C THR A 208 -27.33 -4.28 10.58
N LYS A 209 -27.38 -5.25 11.49
CA LYS A 209 -26.55 -6.47 11.36
C LYS A 209 -26.92 -7.21 10.10
N TRP A 210 -25.88 -7.66 9.34
CA TRP A 210 -26.03 -8.58 8.23
C TRP A 210 -25.83 -10.03 8.68
N TYR A 211 -24.69 -10.32 9.38
CA TYR A 211 -24.46 -11.63 9.96
C TYR A 211 -23.67 -11.56 11.26
N GLN A 212 -23.79 -12.63 12.07
CA GLN A 212 -22.94 -12.92 13.21
C GLN A 212 -22.57 -14.40 13.18
N ARG A 213 -21.28 -14.69 13.12
CA ARG A 213 -20.72 -16.03 12.95
C ARG A 213 -19.65 -16.29 13.99
N HIS A 214 -19.56 -17.54 14.45
CA HIS A 214 -18.54 -17.96 15.40
C HIS A 214 -17.47 -18.79 14.71
N TYR A 215 -16.21 -18.51 15.02
CA TYR A 215 -15.05 -19.19 14.45
C TYR A 215 -14.14 -19.71 15.55
N LYS A 216 -13.50 -20.87 15.29
CA LYS A 216 -12.41 -21.43 16.08
C LYS A 216 -11.33 -21.94 15.13
N ASN A 217 -10.10 -21.45 15.28
CA ASN A 217 -8.98 -21.85 14.42
C ASN A 217 -9.29 -21.75 12.91
N GLY A 218 -10.01 -20.72 12.48
CA GLY A 218 -10.37 -20.46 11.08
C GLY A 218 -11.59 -21.22 10.55
N LYS A 219 -12.16 -22.13 11.33
CA LYS A 219 -13.37 -22.91 10.96
C LYS A 219 -14.59 -22.34 11.67
N LYS A 220 -15.76 -22.33 11.00
CA LYS A 220 -17.03 -22.00 11.65
C LYS A 220 -17.26 -23.00 12.80
N ASN A 221 -17.53 -22.50 14.01
CA ASN A 221 -17.76 -23.33 15.20
C ASN A 221 -18.65 -22.58 16.18
N GLY A 222 -19.90 -22.94 16.25
CA GLY A 222 -20.95 -22.26 16.99
C GLY A 222 -22.05 -21.73 16.08
N LEU A 223 -22.83 -20.79 16.59
CA LEU A 223 -24.01 -20.25 15.93
C LEU A 223 -23.58 -19.31 14.77
N ASP A 224 -24.26 -19.47 13.63
CA ASP A 224 -24.23 -18.56 12.47
C ASP A 224 -25.64 -18.02 12.28
N THR A 225 -25.82 -16.71 12.43
CA THR A 225 -27.10 -16.04 12.26
C THR A 225 -26.95 -14.94 11.22
N GLU A 226 -27.89 -14.88 10.30
CA GLU A 226 -27.94 -13.82 9.28
C GLU A 226 -29.29 -13.10 9.34
N TRP A 227 -29.27 -11.82 8.97
CA TRP A 227 -30.44 -10.94 9.00
C TRP A 227 -30.63 -10.23 7.66
N TYR A 228 -31.85 -9.98 7.32
CA TYR A 228 -32.22 -9.03 6.29
C TYR A 228 -31.89 -7.59 6.73
N ASP A 229 -31.82 -6.64 5.79
CA ASP A 229 -31.53 -5.24 6.12
C ASP A 229 -32.64 -4.57 6.97
N ASN A 230 -33.86 -5.14 6.99
CA ASN A 230 -34.94 -4.73 7.90
C ASN A 230 -34.79 -5.23 9.35
N GLY A 231 -33.67 -5.93 9.65
CA GLY A 231 -33.35 -6.46 10.97
C GLY A 231 -34.02 -7.79 11.35
N LYS A 232 -34.89 -8.35 10.50
CA LYS A 232 -35.48 -9.67 10.73
C LYS A 232 -34.48 -10.75 10.39
N LYS A 233 -34.51 -11.86 11.11
CA LYS A 233 -33.68 -13.04 10.80
C LYS A 233 -33.99 -13.55 9.40
N TRP A 234 -32.94 -13.94 8.67
CA TRP A 234 -33.01 -14.66 7.40
C TRP A 234 -32.61 -16.11 7.57
N TYR A 235 -31.60 -16.39 8.40
CA TYR A 235 -30.98 -17.68 8.52
C TYR A 235 -30.36 -17.88 9.92
N GLU A 236 -30.44 -19.08 10.46
CA GLU A 236 -29.76 -19.47 11.70
C GLU A 236 -29.36 -20.94 11.67
N LEU A 237 -28.11 -21.25 11.94
CA LEU A 237 -27.60 -22.62 12.01
C LEU A 237 -26.37 -22.68 12.93
N THR A 238 -26.25 -23.85 13.60
CA THR A 238 -25.01 -24.17 14.35
C THR A 238 -24.01 -24.93 13.49
N PHE A 239 -22.75 -24.57 13.62
CA PHE A 239 -21.63 -25.28 13.01
C PHE A 239 -20.74 -25.92 14.07
N LYS A 240 -20.19 -27.11 13.74
CA LYS A 240 -19.15 -27.77 14.50
C LYS A 240 -18.00 -28.11 13.54
N ASP A 241 -16.79 -27.61 13.83
CA ASP A 241 -15.56 -27.82 13.04
C ASP A 241 -15.73 -27.57 11.53
N GLY A 242 -16.53 -26.54 11.17
CA GLY A 242 -16.83 -26.13 9.80
C GLY A 242 -17.97 -26.89 9.12
N LYS A 243 -18.58 -27.86 9.77
CA LYS A 243 -19.69 -28.63 9.24
C LYS A 243 -21.01 -28.20 9.90
N LYS A 244 -22.11 -28.17 9.12
CA LYS A 244 -23.48 -27.96 9.64
C LYS A 244 -23.79 -29.00 10.72
N ASN A 245 -24.29 -28.55 11.87
CA ASN A 245 -24.60 -29.48 12.98
C ASN A 245 -25.66 -28.86 13.89
N GLY A 246 -26.89 -29.36 13.80
CA GLY A 246 -28.06 -28.88 14.51
C GLY A 246 -29.18 -28.42 13.58
N LEU A 247 -30.13 -27.70 14.13
CA LEU A 247 -31.28 -27.16 13.40
C LEU A 247 -30.83 -25.99 12.52
N ASP A 248 -31.16 -26.03 11.23
CA ASP A 248 -31.05 -25.00 10.21
C ASP A 248 -32.45 -24.43 10.01
N THR A 249 -32.62 -23.15 10.32
CA THR A 249 -33.89 -22.45 10.17
C THR A 249 -33.70 -21.24 9.25
N GLU A 250 -34.54 -21.16 8.24
CA GLU A 250 -34.63 -20.00 7.36
C GLU A 250 -35.97 -19.29 7.51
N TRP A 251 -35.98 -17.98 7.33
CA TRP A 251 -37.16 -17.14 7.43
C TRP A 251 -37.40 -16.34 6.16
N TYR A 252 -38.65 -16.08 5.86
CA TYR A 252 -39.05 -15.10 4.88
C TYR A 252 -38.79 -13.67 5.38
N LEU A 253 -38.77 -12.70 4.47
CA LEU A 253 -38.60 -11.28 4.79
C LEU A 253 -39.68 -10.73 5.74
N ASN A 254 -40.89 -11.29 5.76
CA ASN A 254 -41.95 -10.93 6.70
C ASN A 254 -41.69 -11.49 8.11
N GLY A 255 -40.74 -12.40 8.29
CA GLY A 255 -40.34 -13.04 9.54
C GLY A 255 -41.04 -14.38 9.80
N ALA A 256 -41.90 -14.89 8.89
CA ALA A 256 -42.44 -16.22 8.97
C ALA A 256 -41.34 -17.28 8.66
N ILE A 257 -41.39 -18.42 9.33
CA ILE A 257 -40.47 -19.54 9.03
C ILE A 257 -40.72 -19.98 7.60
N ARG A 258 -39.63 -20.24 6.87
CA ARG A 258 -39.64 -20.75 5.51
C ARG A 258 -39.34 -22.23 5.47
N ILE A 259 -38.29 -22.66 6.19
CA ILE A 259 -37.82 -24.05 6.21
C ILE A 259 -37.11 -24.35 7.52
N GLU A 260 -37.27 -25.55 8.02
CA GLU A 260 -36.46 -26.12 9.10
C GLU A 260 -35.93 -27.49 8.69
N GLU A 261 -34.63 -27.67 8.91
CA GLU A 261 -33.90 -28.90 8.57
C GLU A 261 -32.90 -29.21 9.67
N ASN A 262 -32.72 -30.49 9.99
CA ASN A 262 -31.66 -30.90 10.92
C ASN A 262 -30.43 -31.44 10.19
N TYR A 263 -29.26 -31.09 10.73
CA TYR A 263 -27.96 -31.54 10.22
C TYR A 263 -27.14 -32.21 11.32
N LYS A 264 -26.42 -33.26 10.95
CA LYS A 264 -25.39 -33.89 11.78
C LYS A 264 -24.13 -34.10 10.97
N ASN A 265 -23.02 -33.52 11.40
CA ASN A 265 -21.71 -33.61 10.73
C ASN A 265 -21.73 -33.19 9.23
N GLY A 266 -22.60 -32.28 8.85
CA GLY A 266 -22.73 -31.72 7.48
C GLY A 266 -23.76 -32.45 6.60
N VAL A 267 -24.36 -33.51 7.08
CA VAL A 267 -25.37 -34.29 6.36
C VAL A 267 -26.78 -34.07 6.98
N LYS A 268 -27.79 -33.91 6.13
CA LYS A 268 -29.20 -33.85 6.60
C LYS A 268 -29.51 -35.05 7.46
N ASN A 269 -30.13 -34.82 8.62
CA ASN A 269 -30.42 -35.83 9.61
C ASN A 269 -31.82 -35.59 10.18
N GLY A 270 -32.83 -36.21 9.58
CA GLY A 270 -34.21 -36.06 9.96
C GLY A 270 -35.11 -35.39 8.90
N PRO A 271 -36.38 -35.14 9.24
CA PRO A 271 -37.33 -34.53 8.32
C PRO A 271 -36.97 -33.08 7.99
N SER A 272 -37.33 -32.62 6.80
CA SER A 272 -37.38 -31.24 6.39
C SER A 272 -38.82 -30.77 6.43
N THR A 273 -39.07 -29.63 7.04
CA THR A 273 -40.39 -28.99 7.09
C THR A 273 -40.33 -27.61 6.42
N SER A 274 -41.28 -27.35 5.55
CA SER A 274 -41.36 -26.06 4.86
C SER A 274 -42.75 -25.42 5.00
N TRP A 275 -42.76 -24.08 4.97
CA TRP A 275 -43.97 -23.28 5.10
C TRP A 275 -44.03 -22.20 4.02
N SER A 276 -45.23 -21.80 3.66
CA SER A 276 -45.51 -20.68 2.81
C SER A 276 -45.37 -19.37 3.58
N LYS A 277 -45.34 -18.21 2.87
CA LYS A 277 -45.20 -16.87 3.46
C LYS A 277 -46.34 -16.50 4.43
N ASP A 278 -47.50 -17.10 4.31
CA ASP A 278 -48.66 -16.95 5.19
C ASP A 278 -48.65 -17.97 6.33
N GLY A 279 -47.57 -18.76 6.47
CA GLY A 279 -47.35 -19.67 7.58
C GLY A 279 -48.04 -21.06 7.45
N LYS A 280 -48.60 -21.37 6.30
CA LYS A 280 -49.18 -22.72 6.05
C LYS A 280 -48.06 -23.70 5.77
N LYS A 281 -48.13 -24.88 6.43
CA LYS A 281 -47.20 -25.98 6.18
C LYS A 281 -47.39 -26.52 4.77
N ILE A 282 -46.28 -26.70 4.04
CA ILE A 282 -46.25 -27.22 2.67
C ILE A 282 -45.80 -28.68 2.68
N ASN A 283 -44.82 -29.04 3.54
CA ASN A 283 -44.26 -30.37 3.77
C ASN A 283 -44.13 -30.64 5.27
#